data_5917080af938fb6a4bf907e4913fb86c
#
_entry.id   5917080af938fb6a4bf907e4913fb86c
#
_cell.length_a   1.000
_cell.length_b   1.000
_cell.length_c   1.000
_cell.angle_alpha   90.00
_cell.angle_beta   90.00
_cell.angle_gamma   90.00
#
_symmetry.space_group_name_H-M   'P 1'
#
loop_
_entity.id
_entity.type
_entity.pdbx_description
1 polymer ?
#
loop_
_entity_poly.entity_id
_entity_poly.type
_entity_poly.pdbx_seq_one_letter_code
_entity_poly.pdbx_strand_id
1 'polypeptide(L)'
;DCYGCGVCATVCPRDIIGISLNVLGFYEPVILDSSQCIDCGLCCEVCSYLHDELSLQKAEIQSCAAWSKEKAVRQKCSSGGVGFEVGRALINKGYKVCGVRYNTEINRAEHYIASTVEELIPSIGSKYIQSYTVDGFKSIDRKQKYLVTGTPCQIDSFRRYIRKFKKEENFI
;
A
#
# COMPACT_ATOMS: atom_id res chain seq x y z
N ASP A 1 -9.84 13.56 12.30
CA ASP A 1 -8.81 12.52 12.38
C ASP A 1 -8.66 11.81 11.04
N CYS A 2 -7.47 11.36 10.71
CA CYS A 2 -7.15 10.70 9.45
C CYS A 2 -6.04 9.66 9.67
N TYR A 3 -6.08 8.53 8.95
CA TYR A 3 -5.01 7.53 9.02
C TYR A 3 -3.79 7.86 8.14
N GLY A 4 -3.87 8.88 7.28
CA GLY A 4 -2.80 9.26 6.36
C GLY A 4 -2.49 8.22 5.28
N CYS A 5 -3.45 7.35 4.93
CA CYS A 5 -3.25 6.25 3.98
C CYS A 5 -3.03 6.69 2.52
N GLY A 6 -3.33 7.94 2.15
CA GLY A 6 -3.07 8.53 0.84
C GLY A 6 -3.97 8.09 -0.31
N VAL A 7 -4.89 7.14 -0.11
CA VAL A 7 -5.72 6.61 -1.21
C VAL A 7 -6.69 7.64 -1.76
N CYS A 8 -7.16 8.60 -0.95
CA CYS A 8 -7.98 9.72 -1.43
C CYS A 8 -7.27 10.56 -2.49
N ALA A 9 -5.96 10.78 -2.36
CA ALA A 9 -5.14 11.45 -3.37
C ALA A 9 -4.93 10.59 -4.62
N THR A 10 -4.84 9.26 -4.43
CA THR A 10 -4.68 8.32 -5.54
C THR A 10 -5.93 8.24 -6.42
N VAL A 11 -7.13 8.31 -5.82
CA VAL A 11 -8.40 8.15 -6.54
C VAL A 11 -8.90 9.44 -7.16
N CYS A 12 -8.42 10.60 -6.74
CA CYS A 12 -8.91 11.89 -7.20
C CYS A 12 -8.66 12.09 -8.70
N PRO A 13 -9.71 12.19 -9.54
CA PRO A 13 -9.54 12.30 -11.00
C PRO A 13 -9.04 13.69 -11.44
N ARG A 14 -9.04 14.65 -10.52
CA ARG A 14 -8.57 16.03 -10.77
C ARG A 14 -7.22 16.31 -10.15
N ASP A 15 -6.61 15.33 -9.46
CA ASP A 15 -5.31 15.46 -8.77
C ASP A 15 -5.20 16.66 -7.80
N ILE A 16 -6.34 17.09 -7.24
CA ILE A 16 -6.41 18.25 -6.33
C ILE A 16 -6.18 17.89 -4.86
N ILE A 17 -5.93 16.63 -4.55
CA ILE A 17 -5.62 16.19 -3.20
C ILE A 17 -4.14 15.82 -3.12
N GLY A 18 -3.37 16.61 -2.37
CA GLY A 18 -2.00 16.30 -1.99
C GLY A 18 -1.96 15.54 -0.66
N ILE A 19 -0.83 14.93 -0.36
CA ILE A 19 -0.53 14.33 0.95
C ILE A 19 0.74 14.99 1.47
N SER A 20 0.66 15.60 2.65
CA SER A 20 1.77 16.30 3.29
C SER A 20 1.90 15.90 4.76
N LEU A 21 3.06 16.15 5.35
CA LEU A 21 3.26 15.97 6.78
C LEU A 21 2.62 17.14 7.54
N ASN A 22 1.87 16.82 8.58
CA ASN A 22 1.39 17.82 9.53
C ASN A 22 2.47 18.20 10.57
N VAL A 23 2.16 19.11 11.46
CA VAL A 23 3.09 19.59 12.50
C VAL A 23 3.57 18.50 13.48
N LEU A 24 2.88 17.38 13.53
CA LEU A 24 3.23 16.21 14.34
C LEU A 24 4.02 15.15 13.55
N GLY A 25 4.30 15.40 12.26
CA GLY A 25 5.04 14.49 11.40
C GLY A 25 4.21 13.34 10.82
N PHE A 26 2.88 13.43 10.83
CA PHE A 26 2.00 12.45 10.20
C PHE A 26 1.48 12.93 8.85
N TYR A 27 1.35 12.01 7.90
CA TYR A 27 0.73 12.31 6.62
C TYR A 27 -0.75 12.61 6.78
N GLU A 28 -1.20 13.68 6.10
CA GLU A 28 -2.61 14.03 5.99
C GLU A 28 -2.92 14.60 4.60
N PRO A 29 -4.19 14.52 4.15
CA PRO A 29 -4.60 15.09 2.88
C PRO A 29 -4.71 16.62 2.99
N VAL A 30 -4.24 17.30 1.94
CA VAL A 30 -4.44 18.73 1.74
C VAL A 30 -5.13 18.97 0.40
N ILE A 31 -6.09 19.88 0.38
CA ILE A 31 -6.73 20.30 -0.86
C ILE A 31 -5.85 21.38 -1.51
N LEU A 32 -5.32 21.07 -2.69
CA LEU A 32 -4.43 21.96 -3.42
C LEU A 32 -5.19 23.08 -4.15
N ASP A 33 -6.35 22.74 -4.72
CA ASP A 33 -7.22 23.70 -5.42
C ASP A 33 -8.68 23.23 -5.35
N SER A 34 -9.44 23.80 -4.43
CA SER A 34 -10.85 23.46 -4.23
C SER A 34 -11.76 23.87 -5.40
N SER A 35 -11.34 24.87 -6.21
CA SER A 35 -12.14 25.36 -7.34
C SER A 35 -12.27 24.32 -8.47
N GLN A 36 -11.34 23.36 -8.53
CA GLN A 36 -11.36 22.27 -9.50
C GLN A 36 -12.10 21.01 -9.01
N CYS A 37 -12.65 21.04 -7.80
CA CYS A 37 -13.43 19.92 -7.28
C CYS A 37 -14.74 19.77 -8.06
N ILE A 38 -15.02 18.54 -8.51
CA ILE A 38 -16.25 18.20 -9.24
C ILE A 38 -17.26 17.47 -8.35
N ASP A 39 -17.06 17.48 -7.05
CA ASP A 39 -17.92 16.86 -6.02
C ASP A 39 -18.30 15.39 -6.30
N CYS A 40 -17.38 14.63 -6.91
CA CYS A 40 -17.63 13.22 -7.27
C CYS A 40 -17.70 12.25 -6.08
N GLY A 41 -17.28 12.66 -4.89
CA GLY A 41 -17.32 11.86 -3.65
C GLY A 41 -16.33 10.70 -3.56
N LEU A 42 -15.55 10.38 -4.59
CA LEU A 42 -14.65 9.22 -4.63
C LEU A 42 -13.65 9.18 -3.48
N CYS A 43 -13.11 10.31 -3.08
CA CYS A 43 -12.18 10.41 -1.96
C CYS A 43 -12.79 9.97 -0.62
N CYS A 44 -14.08 10.24 -0.41
CA CYS A 44 -14.82 9.78 0.75
C CYS A 44 -15.17 8.29 0.65
N GLU A 45 -15.61 7.82 -0.52
CA GLU A 45 -16.02 6.44 -0.73
C GLU A 45 -14.87 5.42 -0.53
N VAL A 46 -13.63 5.79 -0.82
CA VAL A 46 -12.47 4.92 -0.61
C VAL A 46 -11.86 5.05 0.79
N CYS A 47 -12.33 5.95 1.62
CA CYS A 47 -11.73 6.25 2.92
C CYS A 47 -12.08 5.18 3.95
N SER A 48 -11.09 4.41 4.43
CA SER A 48 -11.29 3.42 5.50
C SER A 48 -11.63 4.03 6.86
N TYR A 49 -11.36 5.32 7.06
CA TYR A 49 -11.75 6.02 8.29
C TYR A 49 -13.27 6.28 8.34
N LEU A 50 -13.89 6.48 7.18
CA LEU A 50 -15.33 6.73 7.07
C LEU A 50 -16.17 5.45 6.94
N HIS A 51 -15.52 4.31 6.73
CA HIS A 51 -16.17 3.03 6.41
C HIS A 51 -15.44 1.86 7.06
N ASP A 52 -16.15 0.92 7.62
CA ASP A 52 -15.64 -0.29 8.28
C ASP A 52 -16.19 -1.62 7.69
N GLU A 53 -17.01 -1.54 6.63
CA GLU A 53 -17.72 -2.69 6.06
C GLU A 53 -16.80 -3.76 5.46
N LEU A 54 -15.54 -3.42 5.17
CA LEU A 54 -14.53 -4.37 4.69
C LEU A 54 -13.71 -5.01 5.80
N SER A 55 -13.94 -4.65 7.05
CA SER A 55 -13.30 -5.30 8.18
C SER A 55 -13.56 -6.80 8.13
N LEU A 56 -12.50 -7.60 8.27
CA LEU A 56 -12.61 -9.05 8.30
C LEU A 56 -13.50 -9.43 9.48
N GLN A 57 -14.67 -9.97 9.18
CA GLN A 57 -15.50 -10.58 10.20
C GLN A 57 -14.75 -11.80 10.75
N LYS A 58 -14.96 -12.09 12.04
CA LYS A 58 -14.31 -13.22 12.73
C LYS A 58 -14.69 -14.54 12.05
N ALA A 59 -13.92 -14.92 11.03
CA ALA A 59 -13.88 -16.29 10.55
C ALA A 59 -12.93 -17.09 11.43
N GLU A 60 -13.04 -18.40 11.47
CA GLU A 60 -12.03 -19.26 12.07
C GLU A 60 -10.69 -18.98 11.39
N ILE A 61 -9.76 -18.38 12.11
CA ILE A 61 -8.44 -18.04 11.62
C ILE A 61 -7.47 -19.10 12.11
N GLN A 62 -6.86 -19.83 11.18
CA GLN A 62 -5.72 -20.67 11.50
C GLN A 62 -4.48 -19.78 11.64
N SER A 63 -3.84 -19.83 12.80
CA SER A 63 -2.59 -19.16 13.06
C SER A 63 -1.44 -20.14 12.95
N CYS A 64 -0.38 -19.76 12.23
CA CYS A 64 0.84 -20.55 12.12
C CYS A 64 2.08 -19.69 12.29
N ALA A 65 3.15 -20.26 12.84
CA ALA A 65 4.47 -19.66 12.80
C ALA A 65 5.17 -20.09 11.50
N ALA A 66 5.72 -19.14 10.76
CA ALA A 66 6.38 -19.41 9.50
C ALA A 66 7.64 -18.54 9.34
N TRP A 67 8.63 -19.09 8.64
CA TRP A 67 9.87 -18.39 8.33
C TRP A 67 10.48 -18.91 7.03
N SER A 68 11.33 -18.11 6.39
CA SER A 68 12.08 -18.52 5.22
C SER A 68 13.04 -19.69 5.57
N LYS A 69 13.14 -20.68 4.70
CA LYS A 69 14.13 -21.74 4.81
C LYS A 69 15.55 -21.23 4.56
N GLU A 70 15.71 -20.13 3.83
CA GLU A 70 17.00 -19.53 3.53
C GLU A 70 17.49 -18.66 4.69
N LYS A 71 18.62 -19.07 5.30
CA LYS A 71 19.23 -18.34 6.43
C LYS A 71 19.60 -16.90 6.04
N ALA A 72 20.09 -16.69 4.83
CA ALA A 72 20.48 -15.37 4.33
C ALA A 72 19.28 -14.41 4.23
N VAL A 73 18.09 -14.90 3.87
CA VAL A 73 16.86 -14.11 3.87
C VAL A 73 16.46 -13.75 5.29
N ARG A 74 16.43 -14.73 6.21
CA ARG A 74 16.07 -14.48 7.61
C ARG A 74 16.98 -13.45 8.28
N GLN A 75 18.28 -13.49 8.01
CA GLN A 75 19.25 -12.54 8.60
C GLN A 75 19.05 -11.09 8.15
N LYS A 76 18.47 -10.89 6.97
CA LYS A 76 18.17 -9.54 6.43
C LYS A 76 16.80 -9.01 6.84
N CYS A 77 15.89 -9.89 7.28
CA CYS A 77 14.53 -9.54 7.62
C CYS A 77 14.37 -9.20 9.11
N SER A 78 13.41 -8.36 9.46
CA SER A 78 13.08 -8.02 10.84
C SER A 78 12.43 -9.18 11.62
N SER A 79 11.92 -10.21 10.90
CA SER A 79 11.33 -11.43 11.47
C SER A 79 11.58 -12.61 10.54
N GLY A 80 10.65 -13.55 10.40
CA GLY A 80 10.84 -14.78 9.62
C GLY A 80 11.08 -14.64 8.12
N GLY A 81 10.89 -13.47 7.52
CA GLY A 81 11.09 -13.24 6.08
C GLY A 81 9.95 -13.71 5.18
N VAL A 82 8.80 -14.08 5.75
CA VAL A 82 7.65 -14.62 4.99
C VAL A 82 7.14 -13.64 3.94
N GLY A 83 7.05 -12.34 4.26
CA GLY A 83 6.61 -11.32 3.30
C GLY A 83 7.49 -11.27 2.05
N PHE A 84 8.82 -11.36 2.22
CA PHE A 84 9.76 -11.43 1.10
C PHE A 84 9.56 -12.71 0.27
N GLU A 85 9.41 -13.88 0.93
CA GLU A 85 9.21 -15.16 0.26
C GLU A 85 7.90 -15.19 -0.56
N VAL A 86 6.82 -14.66 -0.02
CA VAL A 86 5.55 -14.53 -0.74
C VAL A 86 5.72 -13.61 -1.96
N GLY A 87 6.34 -12.46 -1.79
CA GLY A 87 6.61 -11.53 -2.89
C GLY A 87 7.47 -12.17 -3.98
N ARG A 88 8.57 -12.86 -3.61
CA ARG A 88 9.44 -13.58 -4.53
C ARG A 88 8.69 -14.66 -5.31
N ALA A 89 7.88 -15.45 -4.61
CA ALA A 89 7.10 -16.52 -5.24
C ALA A 89 6.06 -15.97 -6.23
N LEU A 90 5.45 -14.84 -5.91
CA LEU A 90 4.46 -14.19 -6.78
C LEU A 90 5.10 -13.51 -7.99
N ILE A 91 6.26 -12.87 -7.83
CA ILE A 91 7.04 -12.34 -8.95
C ILE A 91 7.38 -13.45 -9.95
N ASN A 92 7.82 -14.61 -9.48
CA ASN A 92 8.10 -15.77 -10.33
C ASN A 92 6.83 -16.33 -11.04
N LYS A 93 5.63 -15.95 -10.59
CA LYS A 93 4.34 -16.26 -11.24
C LYS A 93 3.80 -15.10 -12.09
N GLY A 94 4.63 -14.09 -12.37
CA GLY A 94 4.27 -12.95 -13.21
C GLY A 94 3.48 -11.84 -12.50
N TYR A 95 3.44 -11.83 -11.17
CA TYR A 95 2.90 -10.70 -10.40
C TYR A 95 3.97 -9.62 -10.23
N LYS A 96 3.54 -8.39 -10.04
CA LYS A 96 4.36 -7.32 -9.47
C LYS A 96 4.06 -7.17 -7.98
N VAL A 97 4.98 -6.59 -7.25
CA VAL A 97 4.79 -6.33 -5.81
C VAL A 97 4.81 -4.83 -5.55
N CYS A 98 3.73 -4.31 -5.00
CA CYS A 98 3.70 -2.99 -4.40
C CYS A 98 4.15 -3.13 -2.94
N GLY A 99 5.44 -2.88 -2.70
CA GLY A 99 6.10 -2.98 -1.41
C GLY A 99 6.48 -1.62 -0.87
N VAL A 100 7.15 -1.59 0.31
CA VAL A 100 7.63 -0.36 0.95
C VAL A 100 9.14 -0.40 1.05
N ARG A 101 9.81 0.65 0.54
CA ARG A 101 11.24 0.89 0.73
C ARG A 101 11.48 2.17 1.54
N TYR A 102 12.68 2.32 2.07
CA TYR A 102 13.15 3.59 2.60
C TYR A 102 14.01 4.28 1.55
N ASN A 103 13.61 5.49 1.15
CA ASN A 103 14.36 6.32 0.22
C ASN A 103 15.25 7.27 1.02
N THR A 104 16.56 7.05 0.99
CA THR A 104 17.55 7.81 1.76
C THR A 104 17.80 9.22 1.21
N GLU A 105 17.53 9.45 -0.08
CA GLU A 105 17.74 10.76 -0.71
C GLU A 105 16.75 11.82 -0.19
N ILE A 106 15.51 11.37 0.07
CA ILE A 106 14.43 12.23 0.54
C ILE A 106 13.96 11.88 1.95
N ASN A 107 14.69 10.99 2.65
CA ASN A 107 14.39 10.54 4.01
C ASN A 107 12.94 10.10 4.23
N ARG A 108 12.41 9.24 3.34
CA ARG A 108 11.00 8.86 3.32
C ARG A 108 10.83 7.35 3.14
N ALA A 109 9.96 6.73 3.95
CA ALA A 109 9.41 5.43 3.58
C ALA A 109 8.34 5.65 2.50
N GLU A 110 8.40 4.88 1.42
CA GLU A 110 7.49 5.04 0.29
C GLU A 110 7.08 3.71 -0.33
N HIS A 111 5.85 3.66 -0.83
CA HIS A 111 5.41 2.54 -1.65
C HIS A 111 6.03 2.64 -3.04
N TYR A 112 6.43 1.51 -3.58
CA TYR A 112 7.01 1.40 -4.91
C TYR A 112 6.64 0.06 -5.54
N ILE A 113 6.82 -0.07 -6.85
CA ILE A 113 6.55 -1.31 -7.59
C ILE A 113 7.86 -2.04 -7.84
N ALA A 114 7.90 -3.32 -7.44
CA ALA A 114 8.96 -4.26 -7.79
C ALA A 114 8.41 -5.27 -8.82
N SER A 115 9.11 -5.43 -9.93
CA SER A 115 8.79 -6.36 -11.02
C SER A 115 9.74 -7.55 -11.06
N THR A 116 10.88 -7.46 -10.40
CA THR A 116 11.88 -8.53 -10.24
C THR A 116 12.21 -8.77 -8.77
N VAL A 117 12.85 -9.89 -8.48
CA VAL A 117 13.27 -10.25 -7.12
C VAL A 117 14.33 -9.28 -6.60
N GLU A 118 15.22 -8.79 -7.47
CA GLU A 118 16.25 -7.80 -7.16
C GLU A 118 15.61 -6.47 -6.75
N GLU A 119 14.59 -6.03 -7.48
CA GLU A 119 13.82 -4.83 -7.16
C GLU A 119 13.01 -4.99 -5.87
N LEU A 120 12.68 -6.22 -5.43
CA LEU A 120 11.99 -6.48 -4.17
C LEU A 120 12.91 -6.34 -2.94
N ILE A 121 14.23 -6.50 -3.09
CA ILE A 121 15.18 -6.49 -1.98
C ILE A 121 15.05 -5.24 -1.09
N PRO A 122 14.90 -4.01 -1.60
CA PRO A 122 14.73 -2.81 -0.76
C PRO A 122 13.51 -2.83 0.15
N SER A 123 12.52 -3.71 -0.11
CA SER A 123 11.36 -3.87 0.76
C SER A 123 11.65 -4.69 2.02
N ILE A 124 12.78 -5.39 2.08
CA ILE A 124 13.18 -6.18 3.25
C ILE A 124 13.34 -5.27 4.47
N GLY A 125 12.91 -5.78 5.62
CA GLY A 125 12.97 -5.06 6.90
C GLY A 125 11.76 -4.14 7.13
N SER A 126 11.27 -4.13 8.37
CA SER A 126 10.14 -3.30 8.77
C SER A 126 10.54 -1.81 8.79
N LYS A 127 9.68 -0.96 8.24
CA LYS A 127 9.80 0.49 8.30
C LYS A 127 8.84 0.97 9.39
N TYR A 128 9.37 1.39 10.54
CA TYR A 128 8.58 1.81 11.71
C TYR A 128 8.19 3.30 11.63
N ILE A 129 7.93 3.77 10.42
CA ILE A 129 7.42 5.10 10.12
C ILE A 129 6.28 4.99 9.12
N GLN A 130 5.43 6.00 9.07
CA GLN A 130 4.35 6.07 8.08
C GLN A 130 4.93 6.16 6.66
N SER A 131 4.44 5.33 5.74
CA SER A 131 4.91 5.30 4.35
C SER A 131 4.05 6.17 3.45
N TYR A 132 4.70 6.89 2.53
CA TYR A 132 4.04 7.63 1.47
C TYR A 132 3.55 6.68 0.38
N THR A 133 2.27 6.69 0.09
CA THR A 133 1.62 5.68 -0.77
C THR A 133 1.34 6.16 -2.18
N VAL A 134 1.15 7.48 -2.36
CA VAL A 134 0.52 8.06 -3.56
C VAL A 134 1.24 7.66 -4.84
N ASP A 135 2.56 7.81 -4.88
CA ASP A 135 3.36 7.53 -6.08
C ASP A 135 3.30 6.04 -6.45
N GLY A 136 3.43 5.16 -5.43
CA GLY A 136 3.36 3.72 -5.61
C GLY A 136 1.97 3.29 -6.09
N PHE A 137 0.91 3.77 -5.47
CA PHE A 137 -0.46 3.39 -5.84
C PHE A 137 -0.90 3.96 -7.20
N LYS A 138 -0.50 5.18 -7.54
CA LYS A 138 -0.73 5.76 -8.87
C LYS A 138 0.02 5.01 -9.98
N SER A 139 1.15 4.39 -9.67
CA SER A 139 1.95 3.61 -10.62
C SER A 139 1.36 2.22 -10.92
N ILE A 140 0.30 1.81 -10.23
CA ILE A 140 -0.34 0.51 -10.43
C ILE A 140 -1.15 0.52 -11.73
N ASP A 141 -0.74 -0.32 -12.69
CA ASP A 141 -1.57 -0.65 -13.87
C ASP A 141 -2.58 -1.75 -13.50
N ARG A 142 -3.83 -1.37 -13.34
CA ARG A 142 -4.93 -2.26 -12.93
C ARG A 142 -5.20 -3.44 -13.88
N LYS A 143 -4.52 -3.50 -15.05
CA LYS A 143 -4.60 -4.64 -15.98
C LYS A 143 -3.60 -5.74 -15.65
N GLN A 144 -2.62 -5.46 -14.78
CA GLN A 144 -1.60 -6.42 -14.37
C GLN A 144 -1.91 -6.98 -12.98
N LYS A 145 -1.25 -8.08 -12.62
CA LYS A 145 -1.41 -8.74 -11.33
C LYS A 145 -0.44 -8.20 -10.30
N TYR A 146 -0.95 -7.92 -9.10
CA TYR A 146 -0.14 -7.37 -8.01
C TYR A 146 -0.37 -8.09 -6.68
N LEU A 147 0.71 -8.22 -5.92
CA LEU A 147 0.66 -8.29 -4.46
C LEU A 147 0.80 -6.86 -3.94
N VAL A 148 -0.15 -6.40 -3.14
CA VAL A 148 -0.06 -5.08 -2.49
C VAL A 148 0.09 -5.26 -0.99
N THR A 149 1.13 -4.67 -0.42
CA THR A 149 1.41 -4.72 1.02
C THR A 149 1.25 -3.34 1.64
N GLY A 150 0.79 -3.28 2.88
CA GLY A 150 0.60 -2.01 3.59
C GLY A 150 0.01 -2.23 4.97
N THR A 151 -0.23 -1.14 5.68
CA THR A 151 -0.97 -1.15 6.96
C THR A 151 -2.46 -1.42 6.71
N PRO A 152 -3.24 -1.86 7.73
CA PRO A 152 -4.65 -2.16 7.55
C PRO A 152 -5.45 -1.03 6.88
N CYS A 153 -5.25 0.21 7.28
CA CYS A 153 -5.94 1.37 6.67
C CYS A 153 -5.56 1.61 5.20
N GLN A 154 -4.30 1.36 4.83
CA GLN A 154 -3.85 1.45 3.44
C GLN A 154 -4.49 0.37 2.58
N ILE A 155 -4.49 -0.87 3.06
CA ILE A 155 -5.04 -2.00 2.32
C ILE A 155 -6.57 -1.91 2.22
N ASP A 156 -7.26 -1.55 3.29
CA ASP A 156 -8.72 -1.41 3.25
C ASP A 156 -9.15 -0.30 2.28
N SER A 157 -8.57 0.89 2.37
CA SER A 157 -8.83 1.98 1.42
C SER A 157 -8.46 1.59 -0.01
N PHE A 158 -7.33 0.89 -0.22
CA PHE A 158 -6.93 0.43 -1.54
C PHE A 158 -7.90 -0.62 -2.10
N ARG A 159 -8.40 -1.55 -1.29
CA ARG A 159 -9.43 -2.51 -1.72
C ARG A 159 -10.71 -1.82 -2.15
N ARG A 160 -11.16 -0.77 -1.44
CA ARG A 160 -12.30 0.05 -1.86
C ARG A 160 -12.04 0.70 -3.22
N TYR A 161 -10.83 1.23 -3.41
CA TYR A 161 -10.41 1.82 -4.69
C TYR A 161 -10.47 0.82 -5.84
N ILE A 162 -9.90 -0.37 -5.73
CA ILE A 162 -9.92 -1.36 -6.82
C ILE A 162 -11.31 -1.92 -7.09
N ARG A 163 -12.18 -2.06 -6.08
CA ARG A 163 -13.59 -2.45 -6.23
C ARG A 163 -14.38 -1.49 -7.11
N LYS A 164 -14.14 -0.20 -7.00
CA LYS A 164 -14.76 0.81 -7.87
C LYS A 164 -14.50 0.55 -9.35
N PHE A 165 -13.34 -0.03 -9.66
CA PHE A 165 -12.95 -0.35 -11.04
C PHE A 165 -13.19 -1.81 -11.43
N LYS A 166 -13.79 -2.62 -10.56
CA LYS A 166 -14.08 -4.05 -10.78
C LYS A 166 -12.83 -4.82 -11.26
N LYS A 167 -11.73 -4.69 -10.54
CA LYS A 167 -10.41 -5.26 -10.87
C LYS A 167 -9.79 -6.06 -9.72
N GLU A 168 -10.63 -6.52 -8.77
CA GLU A 168 -10.16 -7.23 -7.58
C GLU A 168 -9.41 -8.51 -7.92
N GLU A 169 -9.75 -9.18 -9.00
CA GLU A 169 -9.13 -10.42 -9.48
C GLU A 169 -7.62 -10.29 -9.79
N ASN A 170 -7.14 -9.07 -9.98
CA ASN A 170 -5.74 -8.79 -10.26
C ASN A 170 -4.90 -8.51 -8.99
N PHE A 171 -5.51 -8.54 -7.80
CA PHE A 171 -4.83 -8.12 -6.57
C PHE A 171 -4.92 -9.19 -5.47
N ILE A 172 -3.79 -9.33 -4.76
CA ILE A 172 -3.64 -10.14 -3.55
C ILE A 172 -3.21 -9.21 -2.41
#